data_b0d83590c6683ebcd257541573f3b524
#
_entry.id   b0d83590c6683ebcd257541573f3b524
#
_cell.length_a   1.000
_cell.length_b   1.000
_cell.length_c   1.000
_cell.angle_alpha   90.00
_cell.angle_beta   90.00
_cell.angle_gamma   90.00
#
_symmetry.space_group_name_H-M   'P 1'
#
loop_
_entity.id
_entity.type
_entity.pdbx_description
1 polymer ?
#
loop_
_entity_poly.entity_id
_entity_poly.type
_entity_poly.pdbx_seq_one_letter_code
_entity_poly.pdbx_strand_id
1 'polypeptide(L)'
;KQRNRGQDGAGVGVVRFEHGRGEPYLARARRAGPGNLDQLLAVISEGMDQVNDLSDAELDGAKRHSVAPFLGEVMLGHLRYGTHGGHSEDHCHPLYRRGDRRSRSLMLAGNFNMTNASALFDQLLRYGLDPIGESDTQIVLEKISHFLEVENRLIEHACGEGSLQNLSGRALASEIENQIDLVRVLEKASTMWDGGWLFGGLLGHGDAFLCRDARGIRPGFVLERESFEAAASERAALATVFNAPMDEIVELTPGEVLEIKRSGAIRREAYTPQQPPTRCTFERIYFSRGNDPDIHRERLELGERLAPQVLERLGDDVHNAVFSFVPNTAETAAEGLARAATKLVRQQHADQLWNDVSGGTAKREQLDALVEPTIRVERLAHKDQRMRTFIASDATRRDLVLHVYDVTRDLVPPGSTLVMLDDSIVRGTTLRESIVAILDRLEPARILFVSSAPQIRYPDCYGIDMSQLGRFVAFRAAVSLLDEHGKSDLLEEVEVACREQLASDPHAPVNHVSKIYGAFDDAIISQRIATLLTPPTAKCKVEVLYQSVADLQATMPEHTGTWY
;
A
#
# COMPACT_ATOMS: atom_id res chain seq x y z
N LYS A 1 -4.25 11.82 7.95
CA LYS A 1 -4.93 10.54 8.20
C LYS A 1 -4.24 9.34 7.53
N GLN A 2 -3.52 9.52 6.42
CA GLN A 2 -2.83 8.44 5.68
C GLN A 2 -1.40 8.16 6.18
N ARG A 3 -1.01 8.54 7.38
CA ARG A 3 0.36 8.38 7.91
C ARG A 3 0.87 6.93 7.88
N ASN A 4 -0.02 5.96 7.97
CA ASN A 4 0.30 4.54 7.84
C ASN A 4 0.79 4.12 6.44
N ARG A 5 0.44 4.88 5.40
CA ARG A 5 0.80 4.60 4.00
C ARG A 5 2.23 5.00 3.64
N GLY A 6 2.82 5.94 4.39
CA GLY A 6 4.17 6.38 4.15
C GLY A 6 4.75 7.11 5.35
N GLN A 7 5.92 6.68 5.80
CA GLN A 7 6.60 7.19 6.99
C GLN A 7 8.00 7.71 6.69
N ASP A 8 8.53 7.46 5.49
CA ASP A 8 9.91 7.77 5.13
C ASP A 8 10.07 9.16 4.54
N GLY A 9 8.97 9.75 4.08
CA GLY A 9 8.94 11.10 3.56
C GLY A 9 7.53 11.66 3.46
N ALA A 10 7.44 12.98 3.43
CA ALA A 10 6.20 13.72 3.23
C ALA A 10 6.45 14.92 2.32
N GLY A 11 5.45 15.31 1.55
CA GLY A 11 5.53 16.52 0.76
C GLY A 11 4.16 17.08 0.39
N VAL A 12 4.15 18.36 0.09
CA VAL A 12 3.00 19.12 -0.35
C VAL A 12 3.37 20.07 -1.47
N GLY A 13 2.49 20.19 -2.44
CA GLY A 13 2.52 21.19 -3.50
C GLY A 13 1.20 21.95 -3.52
N VAL A 14 1.28 23.24 -3.80
CA VAL A 14 0.13 24.14 -3.84
C VAL A 14 0.24 25.06 -5.04
N VAL A 15 -0.87 25.26 -5.77
CA VAL A 15 -0.99 26.24 -6.83
C VAL A 15 -1.96 27.33 -6.39
N ARG A 16 -1.59 28.58 -6.70
CA ARG A 16 -2.37 29.78 -6.42
C ARG A 16 -2.90 30.36 -7.71
N PHE A 17 -4.17 30.69 -7.72
CA PHE A 17 -4.80 31.30 -8.88
C PHE A 17 -4.39 32.76 -9.04
N GLU A 18 -4.29 33.47 -7.92
CA GLU A 18 -3.87 34.85 -7.87
C GLU A 18 -2.49 34.99 -7.22
N HIS A 19 -1.65 35.79 -7.80
CA HIS A 19 -0.31 36.10 -7.29
C HIS A 19 0.15 37.48 -7.76
N GLY A 20 0.94 38.14 -6.94
CA GLY A 20 1.56 39.43 -7.27
C GLY A 20 2.60 39.30 -8.38
N ARG A 21 2.95 40.46 -8.97
CA ARG A 21 3.98 40.51 -10.00
C ARG A 21 5.35 40.09 -9.42
N GLY A 22 5.94 39.03 -9.98
CA GLY A 22 7.20 38.48 -9.51
C GLY A 22 7.09 37.51 -8.36
N GLU A 23 5.88 37.27 -7.82
CA GLU A 23 5.63 36.26 -6.79
C GLU A 23 5.49 34.86 -7.38
N PRO A 24 5.88 33.81 -6.63
CA PRO A 24 5.67 32.43 -7.06
C PRO A 24 4.17 32.10 -7.04
N TYR A 25 3.65 31.55 -8.15
CA TYR A 25 2.29 30.99 -8.25
C TYR A 25 2.20 29.57 -7.71
N LEU A 26 3.33 29.00 -7.30
CA LEU A 26 3.47 27.62 -6.94
C LEU A 26 4.38 27.50 -5.73
N ALA A 27 3.93 26.78 -4.70
CA ALA A 27 4.75 26.46 -3.53
C ALA A 27 4.89 24.93 -3.38
N ARG A 28 6.06 24.50 -2.91
CA ARG A 28 6.36 23.09 -2.66
C ARG A 28 7.26 22.95 -1.44
N ALA A 29 6.91 22.02 -0.56
CA ALA A 29 7.79 21.58 0.53
C ALA A 29 7.84 20.06 0.59
N ARG A 30 8.99 19.52 0.96
CA ARG A 30 9.25 18.09 1.13
C ARG A 30 10.11 17.89 2.36
N ARG A 31 9.94 16.76 3.03
CA ARG A 31 10.76 16.33 4.18
C ARG A 31 10.97 14.83 4.12
N ALA A 32 12.17 14.37 4.40
CA ALA A 32 12.53 12.96 4.50
C ALA A 32 12.99 12.61 5.91
N GLY A 33 12.97 11.32 6.27
CA GLY A 33 13.46 10.81 7.54
C GLY A 33 12.51 11.00 8.73
N PRO A 34 13.00 10.81 9.96
CA PRO A 34 12.19 10.84 11.17
C PRO A 34 11.50 12.19 11.39
N GLY A 35 10.21 12.16 11.73
CA GLY A 35 9.45 13.38 12.00
C GLY A 35 9.11 14.21 10.76
N ASN A 36 9.31 13.67 9.56
CA ASN A 36 9.09 14.36 8.28
C ASN A 36 7.73 15.05 8.18
N LEU A 37 6.65 14.34 8.55
CA LEU A 37 5.29 14.89 8.49
C LEU A 37 5.09 16.02 9.50
N ASP A 38 5.59 15.86 10.73
CA ASP A 38 5.43 16.87 11.78
C ASP A 38 6.24 18.13 11.41
N GLN A 39 7.43 17.97 10.83
CA GLN A 39 8.24 19.08 10.29
C GLN A 39 7.56 19.78 9.11
N LEU A 40 6.95 19.01 8.19
CA LEU A 40 6.21 19.57 7.07
C LEU A 40 4.98 20.36 7.54
N LEU A 41 4.22 19.81 8.49
CA LEU A 41 3.05 20.47 9.07
C LEU A 41 3.44 21.74 9.84
N ALA A 42 4.57 21.75 10.53
CA ALA A 42 5.07 22.95 11.23
C ALA A 42 5.31 24.11 10.23
N VAL A 43 5.92 23.84 9.08
CA VAL A 43 6.14 24.84 8.03
C VAL A 43 4.82 25.40 7.48
N ILE A 44 3.80 24.55 7.34
CA ILE A 44 2.48 24.99 6.86
C ILE A 44 1.76 25.81 7.93
N SER A 45 1.76 25.34 9.19
CA SER A 45 1.08 25.98 10.32
C SER A 45 1.65 27.34 10.64
N GLU A 46 2.97 27.50 10.60
CA GLU A 46 3.62 28.79 10.85
C GLU A 46 3.09 29.90 9.94
N GLY A 47 2.92 29.61 8.64
CA GLY A 47 2.34 30.57 7.70
C GLY A 47 0.85 30.83 7.98
N MET A 48 0.09 29.81 8.37
CA MET A 48 -1.34 29.97 8.70
C MET A 48 -1.54 30.82 9.97
N ASP A 49 -0.72 30.59 11.00
CA ASP A 49 -0.78 31.36 12.24
C ASP A 49 -0.45 32.86 11.97
N GLN A 50 0.54 33.13 11.14
CA GLN A 50 0.87 34.51 10.72
C GLN A 50 -0.28 35.19 9.97
N VAL A 51 -1.06 34.47 9.15
CA VAL A 51 -2.25 35.03 8.48
C VAL A 51 -3.35 35.33 9.48
N ASN A 52 -3.56 34.46 10.47
CA ASN A 52 -4.58 34.67 11.50
C ASN A 52 -4.27 35.90 12.38
N ASP A 53 -3.01 36.29 12.51
CA ASP A 53 -2.57 37.46 13.26
C ASP A 53 -2.72 38.79 12.49
N LEU A 54 -3.01 38.74 11.17
CA LEU A 54 -3.21 39.92 10.35
C LEU A 54 -4.64 40.44 10.46
N SER A 55 -4.80 41.77 10.49
CA SER A 55 -6.11 42.40 10.43
C SER A 55 -6.72 42.29 9.02
N ASP A 56 -8.04 42.32 8.91
CA ASP A 56 -8.74 42.27 7.61
C ASP A 56 -8.30 43.37 6.61
N ALA A 57 -7.85 44.52 7.10
CA ALA A 57 -7.34 45.63 6.30
C ALA A 57 -5.94 45.33 5.71
N GLU A 58 -5.19 44.41 6.31
CA GLU A 58 -3.87 43.98 5.88
C GLU A 58 -3.90 42.71 4.99
N LEU A 59 -5.06 42.07 4.90
CA LEU A 59 -5.28 40.81 4.19
C LEU A 59 -5.66 41.04 2.71
N ASP A 60 -4.83 41.76 1.95
CA ASP A 60 -4.96 41.60 0.49
C ASP A 60 -4.43 40.24 0.03
N GLY A 61 -4.86 39.78 -1.15
CA GLY A 61 -4.53 38.43 -1.63
C GLY A 61 -3.03 38.19 -1.76
N ALA A 62 -2.26 39.22 -2.21
CA ALA A 62 -0.82 39.13 -2.38
C ALA A 62 -0.09 38.99 -1.04
N LYS A 63 -0.49 39.75 -0.02
CA LYS A 63 0.11 39.71 1.31
C LYS A 63 -0.19 38.37 2.04
N ARG A 64 -1.40 37.85 1.90
CA ARG A 64 -1.75 36.51 2.40
C ARG A 64 -0.80 35.44 1.87
N HIS A 65 -0.54 35.48 0.57
CA HIS A 65 0.29 34.47 -0.08
C HIS A 65 1.79 34.63 0.22
N SER A 66 2.27 35.85 0.49
CA SER A 66 3.65 36.05 0.89
C SER A 66 3.95 35.50 2.28
N VAL A 67 2.98 35.62 3.19
CA VAL A 67 3.06 35.16 4.59
C VAL A 67 2.78 33.66 4.70
N ALA A 68 1.77 33.16 4.00
CA ALA A 68 1.39 31.75 3.99
C ALA A 68 1.56 31.11 2.59
N PRO A 69 2.78 30.70 2.23
CA PRO A 69 3.07 30.17 0.90
C PRO A 69 2.27 28.91 0.53
N PHE A 70 1.72 28.21 1.49
CA PHE A 70 0.89 27.02 1.29
C PHE A 70 -0.62 27.28 1.34
N LEU A 71 -1.07 28.54 1.36
CA LEU A 71 -2.44 28.93 1.06
C LEU A 71 -2.60 28.99 -0.47
N GLY A 72 -3.55 28.22 -1.01
CA GLY A 72 -3.87 28.21 -2.43
C GLY A 72 -5.10 27.36 -2.70
N GLU A 73 -5.60 27.42 -3.92
CA GLU A 73 -6.88 26.82 -4.30
C GLU A 73 -6.74 25.35 -4.66
N VAL A 74 -5.56 24.91 -5.11
CA VAL A 74 -5.32 23.52 -5.52
C VAL A 74 -4.09 22.95 -4.80
N MET A 75 -4.25 21.82 -4.17
CA MET A 75 -3.23 21.19 -3.33
C MET A 75 -2.99 19.72 -3.68
N LEU A 76 -1.74 19.28 -3.60
CA LEU A 76 -1.33 17.91 -3.82
C LEU A 76 -0.41 17.47 -2.68
N GLY A 77 -0.86 16.50 -1.88
CA GLY A 77 -0.08 15.92 -0.78
C GLY A 77 0.37 14.50 -1.07
N HIS A 78 1.53 14.11 -0.54
CA HIS A 78 2.02 12.75 -0.65
C HIS A 78 2.77 12.32 0.61
N LEU A 79 2.55 11.07 1.01
CA LEU A 79 3.32 10.38 2.04
C LEU A 79 4.10 9.23 1.38
N ARG A 80 5.42 9.26 1.51
CA ARG A 80 6.31 8.31 0.87
C ARG A 80 6.59 7.12 1.75
N TYR A 81 6.50 5.94 1.13
CA TYR A 81 7.08 4.69 1.62
C TYR A 81 8.29 4.35 0.74
N GLY A 82 9.49 4.39 1.31
CA GLY A 82 10.75 4.33 0.55
C GLY A 82 11.15 2.90 0.18
N THR A 83 10.66 2.39 -0.94
CA THR A 83 11.02 1.06 -1.46
C THR A 83 12.23 1.07 -2.37
N HIS A 84 12.39 2.14 -3.14
CA HIS A 84 13.50 2.37 -4.07
C HIS A 84 14.06 3.79 -3.92
N GLY A 85 15.34 3.99 -4.26
CA GLY A 85 15.94 5.32 -4.42
C GLY A 85 16.40 6.03 -3.15
N GLY A 86 16.54 5.35 -1.99
CA GLY A 86 17.10 5.97 -0.76
C GLY A 86 16.11 6.88 0.00
N HIS A 87 16.58 7.48 1.10
CA HIS A 87 15.78 8.29 2.03
C HIS A 87 16.04 9.81 1.90
N SER A 88 16.40 10.31 0.71
CA SER A 88 16.62 11.74 0.50
C SER A 88 15.33 12.49 0.17
N GLU A 89 15.32 13.81 0.42
CA GLU A 89 14.21 14.69 0.03
C GLU A 89 13.98 14.72 -1.49
N ASP A 90 15.01 14.44 -2.30
CA ASP A 90 14.91 14.46 -3.76
C ASP A 90 13.96 13.40 -4.31
N HIS A 91 13.78 12.31 -3.57
CA HIS A 91 12.84 11.26 -3.91
C HIS A 91 11.43 11.46 -3.28
N CYS A 92 11.23 12.50 -2.47
CA CYS A 92 9.92 12.81 -1.92
C CYS A 92 9.03 13.52 -2.95
N HIS A 93 7.79 13.07 -3.08
CA HIS A 93 6.80 13.73 -3.91
C HIS A 93 6.19 14.95 -3.18
N PRO A 94 5.60 15.90 -3.92
CA PRO A 94 5.53 15.96 -5.38
C PRO A 94 6.88 16.33 -6.01
N LEU A 95 7.19 15.68 -7.13
CA LEU A 95 8.25 16.16 -8.02
C LEU A 95 7.74 17.34 -8.85
N TYR A 96 8.65 18.17 -9.33
CA TYR A 96 8.29 19.39 -10.03
C TYR A 96 9.20 19.65 -11.22
N ARG A 97 8.58 19.89 -12.37
CA ARG A 97 9.23 20.40 -13.56
C ARG A 97 8.72 21.80 -13.87
N ARG A 98 9.61 22.78 -13.84
CA ARG A 98 9.30 24.16 -14.16
C ARG A 98 9.40 24.37 -15.67
N GLY A 99 8.34 24.91 -16.27
CA GLY A 99 8.35 25.46 -17.63
C GLY A 99 8.54 26.98 -17.65
N ASP A 100 8.69 27.52 -18.84
CA ASP A 100 8.75 28.97 -19.11
C ASP A 100 7.36 29.62 -19.00
N ARG A 101 6.27 28.83 -19.15
CA ARG A 101 4.87 29.22 -18.97
C ARG A 101 4.24 28.41 -17.84
N ARG A 102 3.19 28.95 -17.20
CA ARG A 102 2.43 28.21 -16.16
C ARG A 102 1.82 26.93 -16.71
N SER A 103 1.30 26.99 -17.95
CA SER A 103 0.74 25.86 -18.67
C SER A 103 1.74 24.70 -18.94
N ARG A 104 3.05 24.96 -18.85
CA ARG A 104 4.13 23.99 -19.04
C ARG A 104 4.77 23.54 -17.74
N SER A 105 4.34 24.11 -16.63
CA SER A 105 4.84 23.74 -15.29
C SER A 105 3.95 22.68 -14.68
N LEU A 106 4.57 21.58 -14.20
CA LEU A 106 3.87 20.41 -13.67
C LEU A 106 4.47 19.96 -12.34
N MET A 107 3.64 19.79 -11.33
CA MET A 107 3.93 18.97 -10.15
C MET A 107 3.23 17.62 -10.26
N LEU A 108 3.93 16.55 -9.88
CA LEU A 108 3.43 15.17 -9.94
C LEU A 108 3.69 14.44 -8.63
N ALA A 109 2.69 13.75 -8.13
CA ALA A 109 2.80 12.80 -7.03
C ALA A 109 1.96 11.56 -7.33
N GLY A 110 2.32 10.42 -6.76
CA GLY A 110 1.52 9.22 -6.96
C GLY A 110 1.98 8.04 -6.13
N ASN A 111 1.07 7.07 -6.03
CA ASN A 111 1.33 5.72 -5.55
C ASN A 111 1.43 4.80 -6.77
N PHE A 112 2.63 4.37 -7.11
CA PHE A 112 2.85 3.62 -8.34
C PHE A 112 4.18 2.86 -8.35
N ASN A 113 4.28 1.93 -9.30
CA ASN A 113 5.51 1.28 -9.69
C ASN A 113 5.46 0.99 -11.19
N MET A 114 6.48 1.41 -11.94
CA MET A 114 6.63 1.10 -13.35
C MET A 114 7.57 -0.10 -13.52
N THR A 115 7.07 -1.18 -14.09
CA THR A 115 7.85 -2.42 -14.27
C THR A 115 8.90 -2.26 -15.36
N ASN A 116 8.69 -1.34 -16.30
CA ASN A 116 9.51 -1.12 -17.48
C ASN A 116 10.20 0.26 -17.50
N ALA A 117 10.55 0.78 -16.33
CA ALA A 117 11.18 2.11 -16.17
C ALA A 117 12.39 2.31 -17.10
N SER A 118 13.27 1.31 -17.27
CA SER A 118 14.43 1.39 -18.16
C SER A 118 14.03 1.58 -19.62
N ALA A 119 13.03 0.83 -20.11
CA ALA A 119 12.54 0.98 -21.49
C ALA A 119 11.89 2.35 -21.75
N LEU A 120 11.21 2.88 -20.71
CA LEU A 120 10.64 4.23 -20.76
C LEU A 120 11.73 5.31 -20.76
N PHE A 121 12.81 5.11 -19.99
CA PHE A 121 13.98 5.98 -20.00
C PHE A 121 14.60 6.04 -21.40
N ASP A 122 14.85 4.89 -22.03
CA ASP A 122 15.36 4.82 -23.40
C ASP A 122 14.42 5.50 -24.41
N GLN A 123 13.11 5.46 -24.17
CA GLN A 123 12.14 6.19 -25.00
C GLN A 123 12.30 7.71 -24.86
N LEU A 124 12.54 8.22 -23.65
CA LEU A 124 12.80 9.65 -23.42
C LEU A 124 14.07 10.12 -24.17
N LEU A 125 15.13 9.31 -24.14
CA LEU A 125 16.34 9.59 -24.91
C LEU A 125 16.05 9.67 -26.42
N ARG A 126 15.20 8.76 -26.95
CA ARG A 126 14.77 8.82 -28.36
C ARG A 126 13.93 10.05 -28.70
N TYR A 127 13.23 10.64 -27.74
CA TYR A 127 12.56 11.94 -27.92
C TYR A 127 13.53 13.13 -27.86
N GLY A 128 14.82 12.89 -27.61
CA GLY A 128 15.83 13.92 -27.46
C GLY A 128 15.80 14.59 -26.08
N LEU A 129 15.22 13.93 -25.09
CA LEU A 129 15.23 14.39 -23.70
C LEU A 129 16.44 13.80 -22.97
N ASP A 130 16.91 14.50 -21.94
CA ASP A 130 18.02 14.06 -21.08
C ASP A 130 17.57 14.14 -19.61
N PRO A 131 16.79 13.14 -19.14
CA PRO A 131 16.22 13.16 -17.79
C PRO A 131 17.31 13.02 -16.72
N ILE A 132 17.20 13.80 -15.65
CA ILE A 132 18.10 13.73 -14.50
C ILE A 132 17.59 12.69 -13.52
N GLY A 133 18.29 11.56 -13.42
CA GLY A 133 17.92 10.43 -12.57
C GLY A 133 17.05 9.38 -13.27
N GLU A 134 17.11 8.16 -12.76
CA GLU A 134 16.51 6.96 -13.35
C GLU A 134 15.28 6.46 -12.55
N SER A 135 14.76 7.28 -11.63
CA SER A 135 13.56 6.87 -10.90
C SER A 135 12.34 6.87 -11.83
N ASP A 136 11.47 5.90 -11.66
CA ASP A 136 10.21 5.80 -12.38
C ASP A 136 9.38 7.09 -12.29
N THR A 137 9.38 7.75 -11.13
CA THR A 137 8.70 9.04 -10.93
C THR A 137 9.24 10.14 -11.81
N GLN A 138 10.59 10.26 -11.91
CA GLN A 138 11.21 11.24 -12.77
C GLN A 138 10.90 10.96 -14.24
N ILE A 139 10.97 9.69 -14.64
CA ILE A 139 10.66 9.24 -16.00
C ILE A 139 9.22 9.61 -16.39
N VAL A 140 8.25 9.33 -15.51
CA VAL A 140 6.84 9.65 -15.75
C VAL A 140 6.62 11.16 -15.81
N LEU A 141 7.22 11.94 -14.89
CA LEU A 141 7.15 13.40 -14.89
C LEU A 141 7.68 13.98 -16.20
N GLU A 142 8.85 13.53 -16.67
CA GLU A 142 9.45 13.99 -17.92
C GLU A 142 8.57 13.63 -19.13
N LYS A 143 8.01 12.43 -19.14
CA LYS A 143 7.15 11.99 -20.25
C LYS A 143 5.83 12.77 -20.33
N ILE A 144 5.14 12.98 -19.20
CA ILE A 144 3.94 13.83 -19.17
C ILE A 144 4.29 15.26 -19.58
N SER A 145 5.39 15.80 -19.07
CA SER A 145 5.84 17.17 -19.39
C SER A 145 6.19 17.34 -20.87
N HIS A 146 6.77 16.31 -21.51
CA HIS A 146 7.03 16.32 -22.94
C HIS A 146 5.73 16.46 -23.75
N PHE A 147 4.73 15.64 -23.45
CA PHE A 147 3.46 15.72 -24.18
C PHE A 147 2.66 16.96 -23.83
N LEU A 148 2.79 17.49 -22.62
CA LEU A 148 2.24 18.77 -22.23
C LEU A 148 2.88 19.93 -23.06
N GLU A 149 4.17 19.87 -23.31
CA GLU A 149 4.86 20.80 -24.19
C GLU A 149 4.36 20.71 -25.64
N VAL A 150 4.20 19.47 -26.14
CA VAL A 150 3.63 19.23 -27.49
C VAL A 150 2.22 19.82 -27.58
N GLU A 151 1.39 19.59 -26.57
CA GLU A 151 0.03 20.15 -26.51
C GLU A 151 0.02 21.67 -26.53
N ASN A 152 0.85 22.31 -25.73
CA ASN A 152 1.00 23.77 -25.71
C ASN A 152 1.38 24.32 -27.09
N ARG A 153 2.31 23.66 -27.81
CA ARG A 153 2.73 24.08 -29.16
C ARG A 153 1.62 23.91 -30.18
N LEU A 154 0.83 22.83 -30.12
CA LEU A 154 -0.28 22.61 -31.02
C LEU A 154 -1.35 23.70 -30.86
N ILE A 155 -1.69 24.07 -29.62
CA ILE A 155 -2.65 25.13 -29.33
C ILE A 155 -2.07 26.48 -29.80
N GLU A 156 -0.82 26.78 -29.50
CA GLU A 156 -0.15 28.02 -29.91
C GLU A 156 -0.17 28.19 -31.45
N HIS A 157 0.11 27.11 -32.19
CA HIS A 157 0.03 27.12 -33.65
C HIS A 157 -1.40 27.34 -34.14
N ALA A 158 -2.39 26.64 -33.55
CA ALA A 158 -3.79 26.81 -33.91
C ALA A 158 -4.30 28.25 -33.60
N CYS A 159 -3.83 28.86 -32.52
CA CYS A 159 -4.11 30.26 -32.21
C CYS A 159 -3.46 31.25 -33.19
N GLY A 160 -2.36 30.86 -33.86
CA GLY A 160 -1.70 31.65 -34.91
C GLY A 160 -2.46 31.65 -36.25
N GLU A 161 -3.41 30.72 -36.41
CA GLU A 161 -4.23 30.57 -37.61
C GLU A 161 -5.70 30.88 -37.26
N GLY A 162 -6.39 31.72 -37.98
CA GLY A 162 -7.83 31.98 -37.81
C GLY A 162 -8.19 33.22 -36.96
N SER A 163 -9.30 33.17 -36.22
CA SER A 163 -9.87 34.31 -35.47
C SER A 163 -9.01 34.76 -34.27
N LEU A 164 -8.05 33.97 -33.83
CA LEU A 164 -7.19 34.23 -32.68
C LEU A 164 -5.81 34.81 -33.05
N GLN A 165 -5.56 35.09 -34.33
CA GLN A 165 -4.26 35.58 -34.87
C GLN A 165 -3.69 36.81 -34.19
N ASN A 166 -4.51 37.59 -33.50
CA ASN A 166 -4.11 38.82 -32.85
C ASN A 166 -3.78 38.68 -31.35
N LEU A 167 -3.87 37.45 -30.81
CA LEU A 167 -3.53 37.22 -29.41
C LEU A 167 -2.02 37.22 -29.21
N SER A 168 -1.60 37.91 -28.17
CA SER A 168 -0.19 37.97 -27.77
C SER A 168 -0.03 38.09 -26.26
N GLY A 169 1.16 37.79 -25.77
CA GLY A 169 1.50 37.92 -24.36
C GLY A 169 0.56 37.14 -23.43
N ARG A 170 -0.03 37.83 -22.45
CA ARG A 170 -0.89 37.19 -21.45
C ARG A 170 -2.20 36.66 -22.03
N ALA A 171 -2.77 37.31 -23.02
CA ALA A 171 -4.02 36.87 -23.65
C ALA A 171 -3.82 35.52 -24.37
N LEU A 172 -2.72 35.37 -25.10
CA LEU A 172 -2.35 34.09 -25.71
C LEU A 172 -2.08 33.02 -24.66
N ALA A 173 -1.35 33.35 -23.59
CA ALA A 173 -1.07 32.40 -22.51
C ALA A 173 -2.37 31.91 -21.84
N SER A 174 -3.34 32.81 -21.59
CA SER A 174 -4.63 32.48 -21.01
C SER A 174 -5.46 31.58 -21.93
N GLU A 175 -5.41 31.83 -23.24
CA GLU A 175 -6.11 31.01 -24.22
C GLU A 175 -5.51 29.60 -24.31
N ILE A 176 -4.19 29.48 -24.28
CA ILE A 176 -3.52 28.17 -24.21
C ILE A 176 -3.93 27.42 -22.95
N GLU A 177 -3.92 28.08 -21.77
CA GLU A 177 -4.33 27.50 -20.49
C GLU A 177 -5.76 26.95 -20.55
N ASN A 178 -6.69 27.66 -21.19
CA ASN A 178 -8.10 27.25 -21.33
C ASN A 178 -8.28 26.02 -22.25
N GLN A 179 -7.43 25.90 -23.30
CA GLN A 179 -7.58 24.86 -24.32
C GLN A 179 -6.79 23.57 -24.05
N ILE A 180 -5.91 23.55 -23.01
CA ILE A 180 -5.17 22.32 -22.68
C ILE A 180 -6.14 21.18 -22.43
N ASP A 181 -5.90 20.04 -23.10
CA ASP A 181 -6.62 18.79 -22.94
C ASP A 181 -5.71 17.75 -22.25
N LEU A 182 -5.93 17.57 -20.94
CA LEU A 182 -5.13 16.64 -20.14
C LEU A 182 -5.43 15.18 -20.48
N VAL A 183 -6.63 14.85 -20.99
CA VAL A 183 -6.94 13.50 -21.45
C VAL A 183 -6.03 13.13 -22.63
N ARG A 184 -5.93 14.02 -23.62
CA ARG A 184 -5.05 13.83 -24.78
C ARG A 184 -3.56 13.78 -24.41
N VAL A 185 -3.13 14.60 -23.46
CA VAL A 185 -1.75 14.57 -22.93
C VAL A 185 -1.45 13.23 -22.29
N LEU A 186 -2.35 12.73 -21.43
CA LEU A 186 -2.17 11.48 -20.71
C LEU A 186 -2.32 10.26 -21.62
N GLU A 187 -3.21 10.29 -22.62
CA GLU A 187 -3.32 9.25 -23.64
C GLU A 187 -1.97 9.01 -24.33
N LYS A 188 -1.31 10.10 -24.76
CA LYS A 188 0.00 10.00 -25.43
C LYS A 188 1.12 9.62 -24.44
N ALA A 189 1.10 10.20 -23.24
CA ALA A 189 2.11 9.93 -22.22
C ALA A 189 2.05 8.49 -21.72
N SER A 190 0.86 7.88 -21.59
CA SER A 190 0.68 6.52 -21.09
C SER A 190 1.10 5.44 -22.08
N THR A 191 1.38 5.78 -23.34
CA THR A 191 1.88 4.82 -24.31
C THR A 191 3.11 4.10 -23.77
N MET A 192 3.10 2.77 -23.78
CA MET A 192 4.11 1.87 -23.23
C MET A 192 4.20 1.85 -21.68
N TRP A 193 3.33 2.53 -20.94
CA TRP A 193 3.34 2.34 -19.50
C TRP A 193 2.92 0.93 -19.13
N ASP A 194 3.75 0.26 -18.34
CA ASP A 194 3.45 -1.01 -17.72
C ASP A 194 3.70 -0.90 -16.23
N GLY A 195 2.64 -1.12 -15.43
CA GLY A 195 2.69 -0.89 -13.99
C GLY A 195 1.30 -0.76 -13.38
N GLY A 196 1.29 -0.47 -12.09
CA GLY A 196 0.10 -0.06 -11.35
C GLY A 196 0.29 1.36 -10.83
N TRP A 197 -0.65 2.26 -11.06
CA TRP A 197 -0.50 3.65 -10.65
C TRP A 197 -1.80 4.37 -10.29
N LEU A 198 -1.65 5.32 -9.38
CA LEU A 198 -2.55 6.43 -9.16
C LEU A 198 -1.71 7.70 -9.11
N PHE A 199 -1.79 8.54 -10.14
CA PHE A 199 -1.08 9.81 -10.22
C PHE A 199 -2.00 10.99 -9.97
N GLY A 200 -1.53 11.93 -9.17
CA GLY A 200 -2.10 13.27 -9.09
C GLY A 200 -1.11 14.29 -9.65
N GLY A 201 -1.61 15.23 -10.44
CA GLY A 201 -0.80 16.31 -11.03
C GLY A 201 -1.45 17.67 -10.87
N LEU A 202 -0.61 18.70 -10.66
CA LEU A 202 -0.99 20.11 -10.64
C LEU A 202 -0.24 20.88 -11.72
N LEU A 203 -0.97 21.55 -12.60
CA LEU A 203 -0.38 22.46 -13.57
C LEU A 203 -0.22 23.86 -12.96
N GLY A 204 0.79 24.59 -13.38
CA GLY A 204 1.11 25.91 -12.82
C GLY A 204 0.04 26.97 -13.03
N HIS A 205 -0.92 26.77 -13.94
CA HIS A 205 -2.04 27.68 -14.13
C HIS A 205 -3.29 27.32 -13.29
N GLY A 206 -3.29 26.14 -12.65
CA GLY A 206 -4.33 25.75 -11.72
C GLY A 206 -5.18 24.55 -12.14
N ASP A 207 -5.03 24.02 -13.34
CA ASP A 207 -5.66 22.76 -13.70
C ASP A 207 -5.01 21.63 -12.90
N ALA A 208 -5.80 20.63 -12.54
CA ALA A 208 -5.36 19.45 -11.80
C ALA A 208 -5.90 18.17 -12.44
N PHE A 209 -5.25 17.06 -12.18
CA PHE A 209 -5.74 15.77 -12.60
C PHE A 209 -5.44 14.67 -11.59
N LEU A 210 -6.26 13.62 -11.62
CA LEU A 210 -5.99 12.33 -10.99
C LEU A 210 -6.23 11.25 -12.04
N CYS A 211 -5.23 10.41 -12.33
CA CYS A 211 -5.39 9.32 -13.29
C CYS A 211 -5.01 7.98 -12.68
N ARG A 212 -5.74 6.93 -13.07
CA ARG A 212 -5.60 5.58 -12.55
C ARG A 212 -5.19 4.62 -13.67
N ASP A 213 -4.41 3.60 -13.32
CA ASP A 213 -3.99 2.56 -14.26
C ASP A 213 -5.16 1.80 -14.90
N ALA A 214 -4.94 1.24 -16.10
CA ALA A 214 -5.96 0.59 -16.91
C ALA A 214 -6.57 -0.68 -16.29
N ARG A 215 -5.89 -1.28 -15.30
CA ARG A 215 -6.31 -2.51 -14.60
C ARG A 215 -6.83 -2.24 -13.20
N GLY A 216 -6.75 -0.99 -12.72
CA GLY A 216 -7.18 -0.61 -11.38
C GLY A 216 -6.38 -1.27 -10.25
N ILE A 217 -5.10 -1.56 -10.49
CA ILE A 217 -4.19 -2.17 -9.51
C ILE A 217 -4.09 -1.30 -8.27
N ARG A 218 -3.91 0.02 -8.46
CA ARG A 218 -3.88 0.98 -7.35
C ARG A 218 -5.26 1.57 -7.10
N PRO A 219 -5.66 1.71 -5.82
CA PRO A 219 -6.93 2.32 -5.46
C PRO A 219 -6.88 3.85 -5.60
N GLY A 220 -8.00 4.45 -6.01
CA GLY A 220 -8.18 5.90 -6.09
C GLY A 220 -9.64 6.26 -5.88
N PHE A 221 -9.91 7.23 -5.01
CA PHE A 221 -11.25 7.63 -4.59
C PHE A 221 -11.42 9.14 -4.70
N VAL A 222 -12.64 9.57 -4.99
CA VAL A 222 -13.02 10.97 -5.19
C VAL A 222 -14.26 11.29 -4.37
N LEU A 223 -14.24 12.45 -3.74
CA LEU A 223 -15.38 13.07 -3.05
C LEU A 223 -15.67 14.40 -3.72
N GLU A 224 -16.88 14.54 -4.26
CA GLU A 224 -17.39 15.77 -4.89
C GLU A 224 -18.27 16.53 -3.91
N ARG A 225 -18.07 17.83 -3.80
CA ARG A 225 -18.88 18.78 -3.03
C ARG A 225 -19.10 20.04 -3.83
N GLU A 226 -20.14 20.80 -3.53
CA GLU A 226 -20.43 22.06 -4.21
C GLU A 226 -19.27 23.08 -4.16
N SER A 227 -18.48 23.05 -3.08
CA SER A 227 -17.43 24.03 -2.83
C SER A 227 -16.00 23.49 -3.07
N PHE A 228 -15.82 22.18 -3.22
CA PHE A 228 -14.51 21.57 -3.45
C PHE A 228 -14.58 20.14 -3.99
N GLU A 229 -13.50 19.71 -4.62
CA GLU A 229 -13.21 18.32 -4.96
C GLU A 229 -12.06 17.82 -4.10
N ALA A 230 -12.17 16.58 -3.61
CA ALA A 230 -11.11 15.93 -2.88
C ALA A 230 -10.87 14.52 -3.41
N ALA A 231 -9.60 14.14 -3.53
CA ALA A 231 -9.24 12.81 -3.98
C ALA A 231 -8.14 12.20 -3.08
N ALA A 232 -8.17 10.89 -2.92
CA ALA A 232 -7.17 10.16 -2.13
C ALA A 232 -7.02 8.70 -2.60
N SER A 233 -5.90 8.09 -2.25
CA SER A 233 -5.67 6.65 -2.45
C SER A 233 -6.46 5.77 -1.46
N GLU A 234 -7.13 6.35 -0.46
CA GLU A 234 -7.93 5.62 0.54
C GLU A 234 -9.27 6.32 0.81
N ARG A 235 -10.37 5.60 0.63
CA ARG A 235 -11.75 6.07 0.87
C ARG A 235 -11.94 6.52 2.32
N ALA A 236 -11.46 5.75 3.28
CA ALA A 236 -11.59 6.05 4.70
C ALA A 236 -10.88 7.36 5.12
N ALA A 237 -9.86 7.80 4.38
CA ALA A 237 -9.19 9.07 4.64
C ALA A 237 -10.11 10.26 4.31
N LEU A 238 -10.78 10.20 3.15
CA LEU A 238 -11.76 11.21 2.74
C LEU A 238 -12.95 11.24 3.70
N ALA A 239 -13.54 10.09 4.00
CA ALA A 239 -14.65 9.99 4.94
C ALA A 239 -14.33 10.64 6.30
N THR A 240 -13.14 10.33 6.85
CA THR A 240 -12.75 10.87 8.16
C THR A 240 -12.44 12.37 8.13
N VAL A 241 -11.77 12.86 7.08
CA VAL A 241 -11.35 14.28 7.01
C VAL A 241 -12.52 15.20 6.76
N PHE A 242 -13.40 14.80 5.85
CA PHE A 242 -14.53 15.64 5.42
C PHE A 242 -15.86 15.26 6.07
N ASN A 243 -15.85 14.33 7.01
CA ASN A 243 -17.05 13.77 7.65
C ASN A 243 -18.11 13.36 6.61
N ALA A 244 -17.65 12.66 5.56
CA ALA A 244 -18.48 12.23 4.44
C ALA A 244 -18.94 10.77 4.62
N PRO A 245 -20.20 10.46 4.30
CA PRO A 245 -20.68 9.08 4.15
C PRO A 245 -19.83 8.31 3.12
N MET A 246 -19.69 7.00 3.33
CA MET A 246 -18.86 6.17 2.45
C MET A 246 -19.43 6.02 1.04
N ASP A 247 -20.74 6.08 0.89
CA ASP A 247 -21.49 5.98 -0.38
C ASP A 247 -21.37 7.25 -1.25
N GLU A 248 -20.98 8.37 -0.67
CA GLU A 248 -20.68 9.60 -1.42
C GLU A 248 -19.26 9.61 -2.02
N ILE A 249 -18.41 8.69 -1.61
CA ILE A 249 -17.03 8.61 -2.06
C ILE A 249 -16.92 7.56 -3.17
N VAL A 250 -16.67 8.01 -4.38
CA VAL A 250 -16.67 7.18 -5.59
C VAL A 250 -15.27 6.72 -5.92
N GLU A 251 -15.11 5.45 -6.27
CA GLU A 251 -13.85 4.92 -6.79
C GLU A 251 -13.65 5.39 -8.24
N LEU A 252 -12.46 5.90 -8.56
CA LEU A 252 -12.08 6.25 -9.93
C LEU A 252 -11.99 5.00 -10.79
N THR A 253 -12.62 5.00 -11.95
CA THR A 253 -12.65 3.84 -12.85
C THR A 253 -11.24 3.52 -13.39
N PRO A 254 -10.85 2.24 -13.55
CA PRO A 254 -9.59 1.88 -14.20
C PRO A 254 -9.46 2.52 -15.58
N GLY A 255 -8.30 3.11 -15.86
CA GLY A 255 -8.03 3.78 -17.13
C GLY A 255 -8.65 5.18 -17.29
N GLU A 256 -9.30 5.68 -16.23
CA GLU A 256 -9.95 6.99 -16.22
C GLU A 256 -9.03 8.08 -15.67
N VAL A 257 -9.20 9.29 -16.17
CA VAL A 257 -8.67 10.52 -15.58
C VAL A 257 -9.83 11.41 -15.12
N LEU A 258 -9.70 11.90 -13.89
CA LEU A 258 -10.44 13.04 -13.37
C LEU A 258 -9.62 14.29 -13.67
N GLU A 259 -10.11 15.17 -14.53
CA GLU A 259 -9.58 16.49 -14.81
C GLU A 259 -10.41 17.54 -14.08
N ILE A 260 -9.74 18.45 -13.38
CA ILE A 260 -10.34 19.58 -12.68
C ILE A 260 -9.72 20.84 -13.26
N LYS A 261 -10.52 21.61 -13.98
CA LYS A 261 -10.07 22.89 -14.55
C LYS A 261 -9.99 23.98 -13.50
N ARG A 262 -9.12 24.95 -13.69
CA ARG A 262 -9.07 26.16 -12.87
C ARG A 262 -10.44 26.86 -12.75
N SER A 263 -11.29 26.75 -13.76
CA SER A 263 -12.65 27.28 -13.76
C SER A 263 -13.62 26.56 -12.81
N GLY A 264 -13.20 25.42 -12.22
CA GLY A 264 -14.06 24.51 -11.45
C GLY A 264 -14.81 23.49 -12.32
N ALA A 265 -14.64 23.50 -13.65
CA ALA A 265 -15.22 22.47 -14.49
C ALA A 265 -14.52 21.12 -14.27
N ILE A 266 -15.31 20.07 -14.13
CA ILE A 266 -14.87 18.71 -13.87
C ILE A 266 -15.17 17.85 -15.10
N ARG A 267 -14.20 17.04 -15.49
CA ARG A 267 -14.33 16.06 -16.57
C ARG A 267 -13.78 14.72 -16.10
N ARG A 268 -14.54 13.66 -16.35
CA ARG A 268 -14.07 12.27 -16.16
C ARG A 268 -14.12 11.57 -17.52
N GLU A 269 -12.99 11.03 -17.94
CA GLU A 269 -12.88 10.40 -19.24
C GLU A 269 -11.80 9.34 -19.24
N ALA A 270 -11.97 8.30 -20.06
CA ALA A 270 -10.95 7.28 -20.29
C ALA A 270 -9.80 7.88 -21.11
N TYR A 271 -8.58 7.85 -20.58
CA TYR A 271 -7.36 8.24 -21.29
C TYR A 271 -6.58 7.02 -21.84
N THR A 272 -6.96 5.81 -21.42
CA THR A 272 -6.42 4.55 -21.92
C THR A 272 -7.53 3.49 -21.94
N PRO A 273 -7.50 2.53 -22.87
CA PRO A 273 -8.49 1.46 -22.89
C PRO A 273 -8.48 0.68 -21.57
N GLN A 274 -9.65 0.54 -20.98
CA GLN A 274 -9.83 -0.27 -19.78
C GLN A 274 -9.47 -1.73 -20.07
N GLN A 275 -8.73 -2.34 -19.17
CA GLN A 275 -8.37 -3.75 -19.21
C GLN A 275 -9.13 -4.51 -18.11
N PRO A 276 -9.20 -5.86 -18.19
CA PRO A 276 -9.76 -6.65 -17.10
C PRO A 276 -9.15 -6.27 -15.76
N PRO A 277 -9.95 -5.99 -14.74
CA PRO A 277 -9.45 -5.56 -13.45
C PRO A 277 -8.53 -6.60 -12.81
N THR A 278 -7.38 -6.15 -12.30
CA THR A 278 -6.45 -6.96 -11.51
C THR A 278 -6.09 -6.22 -10.23
N ARG A 279 -7.11 -5.86 -9.45
CA ARG A 279 -6.95 -5.12 -8.20
C ARG A 279 -6.07 -5.89 -7.24
N CYS A 280 -5.13 -5.21 -6.60
CA CYS A 280 -4.15 -5.85 -5.73
C CYS A 280 -4.79 -6.32 -4.41
N THR A 281 -4.76 -7.63 -4.14
CA THR A 281 -5.21 -8.20 -2.86
C THR A 281 -4.34 -7.74 -1.69
N PHE A 282 -3.05 -7.49 -1.91
CA PHE A 282 -2.14 -7.07 -0.86
C PHE A 282 -2.45 -5.65 -0.34
N GLU A 283 -3.00 -4.78 -1.20
CA GLU A 283 -3.57 -3.50 -0.76
C GLU A 283 -4.65 -3.71 0.31
N ARG A 284 -5.51 -4.72 0.15
CA ARG A 284 -6.62 -5.03 1.06
C ARG A 284 -6.14 -5.66 2.37
N ILE A 285 -5.22 -6.60 2.27
CA ILE A 285 -4.70 -7.34 3.43
C ILE A 285 -3.85 -6.43 4.32
N TYR A 286 -2.97 -5.63 3.72
CA TYR A 286 -1.91 -4.94 4.46
C TYR A 286 -2.01 -3.41 4.42
N PHE A 287 -2.01 -2.78 3.22
CA PHE A 287 -1.83 -1.34 3.11
C PHE A 287 -3.07 -0.52 3.47
N SER A 288 -4.25 -0.97 3.10
CA SER A 288 -5.50 -0.22 3.33
C SER A 288 -5.85 -0.10 4.81
N ARG A 289 -6.52 0.99 5.16
CA ARG A 289 -6.92 1.26 6.54
C ARG A 289 -8.07 0.35 6.97
N GLY A 290 -7.94 -0.23 8.16
CA GLY A 290 -8.95 -1.11 8.76
C GLY A 290 -10.26 -0.42 9.18
N ASN A 291 -10.35 0.93 9.13
CA ASN A 291 -11.58 1.67 9.36
C ASN A 291 -12.42 1.91 8.09
N ASP A 292 -12.02 1.33 6.95
CA ASP A 292 -12.89 1.18 5.79
C ASP A 292 -13.80 -0.05 6.02
N PRO A 293 -15.14 0.08 5.86
CA PRO A 293 -16.07 -1.02 6.17
C PRO A 293 -15.84 -2.28 5.33
N ASP A 294 -15.44 -2.13 4.07
CA ASP A 294 -15.19 -3.28 3.19
C ASP A 294 -13.91 -4.00 3.61
N ILE A 295 -12.83 -3.23 3.85
CA ILE A 295 -11.57 -3.76 4.38
C ILE A 295 -11.78 -4.46 5.73
N HIS A 296 -12.60 -3.86 6.61
CA HIS A 296 -12.90 -4.45 7.91
C HIS A 296 -13.60 -5.81 7.75
N ARG A 297 -14.64 -5.89 6.90
CA ARG A 297 -15.37 -7.14 6.65
C ARG A 297 -14.48 -8.20 6.04
N GLU A 298 -13.69 -7.86 5.03
CA GLU A 298 -12.78 -8.79 4.36
C GLU A 298 -11.74 -9.35 5.33
N ARG A 299 -11.10 -8.51 6.14
CA ARG A 299 -10.13 -8.98 7.14
C ARG A 299 -10.77 -9.84 8.21
N LEU A 300 -11.98 -9.50 8.67
CA LEU A 300 -12.74 -10.30 9.60
C LEU A 300 -13.01 -11.70 9.01
N GLU A 301 -13.51 -11.76 7.77
CA GLU A 301 -13.81 -12.99 7.06
C GLU A 301 -12.56 -13.85 6.80
N LEU A 302 -11.42 -13.24 6.45
CA LEU A 302 -10.15 -13.97 6.34
C LEU A 302 -9.80 -14.69 7.65
N GLY A 303 -10.01 -14.05 8.78
CA GLY A 303 -9.82 -14.67 10.08
C GLY A 303 -10.84 -15.78 10.36
N GLU A 304 -12.10 -15.57 10.03
CA GLU A 304 -13.16 -16.57 10.22
C GLU A 304 -12.88 -17.86 9.43
N ARG A 305 -12.41 -17.73 8.20
CA ARG A 305 -12.07 -18.86 7.32
C ARG A 305 -10.87 -19.68 7.80
N LEU A 306 -9.98 -19.10 8.59
CA LEU A 306 -8.85 -19.81 9.21
C LEU A 306 -9.27 -20.70 10.40
N ALA A 307 -10.41 -20.45 11.02
CA ALA A 307 -10.79 -21.12 12.27
C ALA A 307 -10.83 -22.66 12.17
N PRO A 308 -11.39 -23.28 11.11
CA PRO A 308 -11.39 -24.75 11.01
C PRO A 308 -9.99 -25.35 11.01
N GLN A 309 -9.08 -24.79 10.22
CA GLN A 309 -7.70 -25.28 10.10
C GLN A 309 -6.90 -25.07 11.40
N VAL A 310 -7.12 -23.95 12.09
CA VAL A 310 -6.48 -23.67 13.38
C VAL A 310 -6.97 -24.64 14.44
N LEU A 311 -8.29 -24.90 14.52
CA LEU A 311 -8.85 -25.85 15.47
C LEU A 311 -8.40 -27.28 15.18
N GLU A 312 -8.34 -27.70 13.92
CA GLU A 312 -7.78 -29.00 13.53
C GLU A 312 -6.32 -29.14 13.98
N ARG A 313 -5.51 -28.09 13.82
CA ARG A 313 -4.10 -28.08 14.23
C ARG A 313 -3.93 -28.10 15.75
N LEU A 314 -4.85 -27.50 16.50
CA LEU A 314 -4.84 -27.48 17.97
C LEU A 314 -5.34 -28.82 18.54
N GLY A 315 -6.37 -29.41 17.95
CA GLY A 315 -7.03 -30.60 18.52
C GLY A 315 -7.50 -30.34 19.95
N ASP A 316 -7.20 -31.28 20.86
CA ASP A 316 -7.55 -31.15 22.28
C ASP A 316 -6.84 -30.00 23.02
N ASP A 317 -5.75 -29.48 22.45
CA ASP A 317 -4.97 -28.39 23.05
C ASP A 317 -5.67 -27.01 22.95
N VAL A 318 -6.86 -26.95 22.32
CA VAL A 318 -7.65 -25.72 22.19
C VAL A 318 -7.96 -25.06 23.54
N HIS A 319 -8.18 -25.85 24.58
CA HIS A 319 -8.46 -25.35 25.94
C HIS A 319 -7.24 -24.77 26.66
N ASN A 320 -6.04 -25.13 26.22
CA ASN A 320 -4.76 -24.61 26.70
C ASN A 320 -4.17 -23.55 25.77
N ALA A 321 -4.90 -23.14 24.73
CA ALA A 321 -4.44 -22.19 23.75
C ALA A 321 -4.80 -20.74 24.14
N VAL A 322 -3.86 -19.83 23.91
CA VAL A 322 -4.05 -18.38 24.03
C VAL A 322 -3.95 -17.76 22.64
N PHE A 323 -5.02 -17.14 22.18
CA PHE A 323 -5.09 -16.47 20.89
C PHE A 323 -4.66 -15.03 21.02
N SER A 324 -3.81 -14.56 20.11
CA SER A 324 -3.33 -13.19 20.04
C SER A 324 -2.95 -12.83 18.60
N PHE A 325 -2.37 -11.65 18.40
CA PHE A 325 -1.98 -11.16 17.07
C PHE A 325 -0.72 -10.31 17.12
N VAL A 326 -0.08 -10.18 15.96
CA VAL A 326 1.01 -9.23 15.75
C VAL A 326 0.41 -7.86 15.40
N PRO A 327 0.60 -6.83 16.26
CA PRO A 327 0.00 -5.54 15.99
C PRO A 327 0.64 -4.83 14.78
N ASN A 328 -0.11 -4.02 13.99
CA ASN A 328 -1.51 -3.61 14.27
C ASN A 328 -2.49 -4.18 13.23
N THR A 329 -2.06 -4.49 12.00
CA THR A 329 -2.94 -4.81 10.85
C THR A 329 -3.70 -6.11 11.04
N ALA A 330 -3.11 -7.07 11.74
CA ALA A 330 -3.68 -8.39 12.00
C ALA A 330 -4.87 -8.42 12.98
N GLU A 331 -5.12 -7.33 13.73
CA GLU A 331 -6.11 -7.28 14.82
C GLU A 331 -7.51 -7.69 14.36
N THR A 332 -8.01 -7.16 13.24
CA THR A 332 -9.35 -7.48 12.73
C THR A 332 -9.48 -8.94 12.30
N ALA A 333 -8.46 -9.50 11.66
CA ALA A 333 -8.48 -10.91 11.27
C ALA A 333 -8.39 -11.83 12.50
N ALA A 334 -7.64 -11.44 13.53
CA ALA A 334 -7.59 -12.18 14.79
C ALA A 334 -8.96 -12.18 15.51
N GLU A 335 -9.70 -11.08 15.46
CA GLU A 335 -11.06 -11.01 15.96
C GLU A 335 -11.98 -11.99 15.22
N GLY A 336 -11.89 -12.04 13.88
CA GLY A 336 -12.64 -13.00 13.05
C GLY A 336 -12.31 -14.44 13.40
N LEU A 337 -11.02 -14.77 13.51
CA LEU A 337 -10.57 -16.09 13.93
C LEU A 337 -11.13 -16.48 15.29
N ALA A 338 -11.04 -15.63 16.29
CA ALA A 338 -11.51 -15.90 17.65
C ALA A 338 -13.04 -16.09 17.70
N ARG A 339 -13.79 -15.26 16.97
CA ARG A 339 -15.26 -15.37 16.86
C ARG A 339 -15.67 -16.71 16.24
N ALA A 340 -15.08 -17.06 15.10
CA ALA A 340 -15.41 -18.30 14.41
C ALA A 340 -14.95 -19.54 15.19
N ALA A 341 -13.75 -19.52 15.77
CA ALA A 341 -13.28 -20.60 16.63
C ALA A 341 -14.19 -20.82 17.84
N THR A 342 -14.60 -19.74 18.54
CA THR A 342 -15.55 -19.82 19.65
C THR A 342 -16.88 -20.45 19.21
N LYS A 343 -17.40 -20.03 18.04
CA LYS A 343 -18.65 -20.58 17.50
C LYS A 343 -18.53 -22.08 17.20
N LEU A 344 -17.45 -22.49 16.55
CA LEU A 344 -17.24 -23.90 16.17
C LEU A 344 -17.07 -24.80 17.38
N VAL A 345 -16.27 -24.39 18.38
CA VAL A 345 -16.09 -25.19 19.62
C VAL A 345 -17.38 -25.28 20.40
N ARG A 346 -18.17 -24.19 20.49
CA ARG A 346 -19.52 -24.26 21.13
C ARG A 346 -20.48 -25.17 20.38
N GLN A 347 -20.44 -25.17 19.05
CA GLN A 347 -21.26 -26.11 18.26
C GLN A 347 -20.86 -27.55 18.55
N GLN A 348 -19.57 -27.88 18.59
CA GLN A 348 -19.10 -29.22 18.94
C GLN A 348 -19.56 -29.66 20.34
N HIS A 349 -19.44 -28.77 21.33
CA HIS A 349 -19.93 -29.05 22.68
C HIS A 349 -21.46 -29.23 22.73
N ALA A 350 -22.22 -28.43 21.98
CA ALA A 350 -23.66 -28.53 21.90
C ALA A 350 -24.11 -29.86 21.24
N ASP A 351 -23.43 -30.24 20.14
CA ASP A 351 -23.71 -31.52 19.46
C ASP A 351 -23.37 -32.72 20.35
N GLN A 352 -22.26 -32.65 21.07
CA GLN A 352 -21.90 -33.69 22.06
C GLN A 352 -22.94 -33.78 23.16
N LEU A 353 -23.32 -32.64 23.76
CA LEU A 353 -24.37 -32.62 24.81
C LEU A 353 -25.69 -33.17 24.29
N TRP A 354 -26.12 -32.85 23.07
CA TRP A 354 -27.34 -33.36 22.47
C TRP A 354 -27.30 -34.89 22.33
N ASN A 355 -26.18 -35.43 21.90
CA ASN A 355 -25.97 -36.87 21.79
C ASN A 355 -26.01 -37.54 23.17
N ASP A 356 -25.39 -36.95 24.19
CA ASP A 356 -25.35 -37.47 25.55
C ASP A 356 -26.73 -37.38 26.23
N VAL A 357 -27.50 -36.32 25.99
CA VAL A 357 -28.89 -36.20 26.44
C VAL A 357 -29.73 -37.31 25.80
N SER A 358 -29.60 -37.53 24.50
CA SER A 358 -30.31 -38.55 23.76
C SER A 358 -29.93 -39.95 24.20
N GLY A 359 -28.67 -40.15 24.64
CA GLY A 359 -28.15 -41.40 25.19
C GLY A 359 -28.40 -41.60 26.69
N GLY A 360 -28.94 -40.60 27.39
CA GLY A 360 -29.17 -40.64 28.85
C GLY A 360 -27.90 -40.52 29.70
N THR A 361 -26.81 -40.01 29.12
CA THR A 361 -25.49 -39.90 29.77
C THR A 361 -25.08 -38.46 30.08
N ALA A 362 -25.95 -37.49 29.79
CA ALA A 362 -25.66 -36.04 29.95
C ALA A 362 -25.36 -35.67 31.41
N LYS A 363 -24.34 -34.79 31.57
CA LYS A 363 -23.91 -34.26 32.87
C LYS A 363 -24.09 -32.77 32.95
N ARG A 364 -24.26 -32.24 34.16
CA ARG A 364 -24.44 -30.81 34.41
C ARG A 364 -23.22 -30.00 33.97
N GLU A 365 -22.03 -30.53 34.15
CA GLU A 365 -20.74 -29.89 33.76
C GLU A 365 -20.66 -29.59 32.25
N GLN A 366 -21.36 -30.35 31.41
CA GLN A 366 -21.41 -30.09 29.97
C GLN A 366 -22.24 -28.84 29.62
N LEU A 367 -23.27 -28.53 30.43
CA LEU A 367 -24.01 -27.27 30.30
C LEU A 367 -23.16 -26.08 30.73
N ASP A 368 -22.39 -26.24 31.82
CA ASP A 368 -21.50 -25.18 32.31
C ASP A 368 -20.41 -24.87 31.29
N ALA A 369 -19.85 -25.87 30.59
CA ALA A 369 -18.89 -25.72 29.51
C ALA A 369 -19.41 -24.95 28.28
N LEU A 370 -20.72 -24.90 28.04
CA LEU A 370 -21.31 -24.08 26.97
C LEU A 370 -21.37 -22.58 27.32
N VAL A 371 -21.37 -22.26 28.62
CA VAL A 371 -21.51 -20.90 29.13
C VAL A 371 -20.14 -20.25 29.34
N GLU A 372 -19.13 -21.04 29.66
CA GLU A 372 -17.79 -20.55 29.89
C GLU A 372 -17.10 -20.05 28.60
N PRO A 373 -16.14 -19.11 28.70
CA PRO A 373 -15.33 -18.69 27.57
C PRO A 373 -14.54 -19.88 27.01
N THR A 374 -14.83 -20.26 25.78
CA THR A 374 -14.26 -21.44 25.14
C THR A 374 -12.90 -21.20 24.52
N ILE A 375 -12.66 -19.96 24.08
CA ILE A 375 -11.41 -19.50 23.47
C ILE A 375 -10.85 -18.34 24.29
N ARG A 376 -9.62 -18.47 24.74
CA ARG A 376 -8.93 -17.42 25.48
C ARG A 376 -8.24 -16.48 24.48
N VAL A 377 -8.63 -15.20 24.50
CA VAL A 377 -8.08 -14.16 23.63
C VAL A 377 -7.38 -13.11 24.50
N GLU A 378 -6.12 -12.88 24.26
CA GLU A 378 -5.31 -11.91 25.02
C GLU A 378 -4.52 -11.02 24.06
N ARG A 379 -4.41 -9.74 24.37
CA ARG A 379 -3.50 -8.85 23.66
C ARG A 379 -2.12 -8.96 24.27
N LEU A 380 -1.28 -9.81 23.70
CA LEU A 380 0.05 -10.08 24.24
C LEU A 380 1.10 -9.09 23.76
N ALA A 381 1.12 -8.78 22.48
CA ALA A 381 2.10 -7.90 21.89
C ALA A 381 1.57 -6.47 21.72
N HIS A 382 2.35 -5.49 22.16
CA HIS A 382 2.08 -4.06 22.02
C HIS A 382 3.22 -3.42 21.24
N LYS A 383 2.88 -2.70 20.18
CA LYS A 383 3.87 -1.97 19.39
C LYS A 383 4.01 -0.54 19.91
N ASP A 384 5.21 -0.15 20.37
CA ASP A 384 5.48 1.25 20.69
C ASP A 384 5.51 2.08 19.41
N GLN A 385 4.52 2.96 19.23
CA GLN A 385 4.37 3.81 18.05
C GLN A 385 5.50 4.86 17.92
N ARG A 386 6.25 5.11 18.96
CA ARG A 386 7.35 6.10 18.99
C ARG A 386 8.68 5.54 18.48
N MET A 387 8.85 4.23 18.51
CA MET A 387 10.08 3.57 18.06
C MET A 387 9.94 3.06 16.63
N ARG A 388 10.88 3.43 15.75
CA ARG A 388 10.92 3.06 14.33
C ARG A 388 12.14 2.20 14.05
N THR A 389 11.91 0.97 13.61
CA THR A 389 12.96 -0.02 13.32
C THR A 389 13.67 0.18 11.97
N PHE A 390 13.19 1.09 11.11
CA PHE A 390 13.63 1.18 9.71
C PHE A 390 14.90 2.02 9.49
N ILE A 391 15.44 2.70 10.53
CA ILE A 391 16.50 3.71 10.38
C ILE A 391 17.87 3.20 10.85
N ALA A 392 17.95 2.00 11.41
CA ALA A 392 19.19 1.47 11.97
C ALA A 392 19.92 0.51 11.02
N SER A 393 21.26 0.52 11.03
CA SER A 393 22.10 -0.51 10.42
C SER A 393 21.77 -1.89 10.98
N ASP A 394 22.02 -2.97 10.24
CA ASP A 394 21.62 -4.33 10.63
C ASP A 394 22.13 -4.77 12.03
N ALA A 395 23.22 -4.20 12.52
CA ALA A 395 23.75 -4.51 13.86
C ALA A 395 22.97 -3.77 14.97
N THR A 396 22.59 -2.52 14.75
CA THR A 396 21.80 -1.70 15.69
C THR A 396 20.31 -2.06 15.65
N ARG A 397 19.86 -2.66 14.55
CA ARG A 397 18.49 -3.09 14.32
C ARG A 397 18.05 -4.19 15.29
N ARG A 398 18.92 -5.14 15.62
CA ARG A 398 18.60 -6.25 16.54
C ARG A 398 18.24 -5.76 17.95
N ASP A 399 18.99 -4.84 18.49
CA ASP A 399 18.72 -4.28 19.81
C ASP A 399 17.49 -3.36 19.81
N LEU A 400 17.32 -2.54 18.77
CA LEU A 400 16.16 -1.66 18.62
C LEU A 400 14.84 -2.43 18.43
N VAL A 401 14.87 -3.55 17.71
CA VAL A 401 13.68 -4.36 17.44
C VAL A 401 13.15 -5.03 18.72
N LEU A 402 14.02 -5.40 19.65
CA LEU A 402 13.62 -5.90 20.98
C LEU A 402 12.88 -4.84 21.83
N HIS A 403 13.05 -3.57 21.52
CA HIS A 403 12.39 -2.44 22.20
C HIS A 403 11.12 -1.94 21.50
N VAL A 404 10.82 -2.43 20.29
CA VAL A 404 9.63 -1.99 19.53
C VAL A 404 8.36 -2.68 19.99
N TYR A 405 8.49 -3.89 20.53
CA TYR A 405 7.36 -4.66 21.01
C TYR A 405 7.50 -4.92 22.51
N ASP A 406 6.49 -4.49 23.26
CA ASP A 406 6.28 -4.89 24.64
C ASP A 406 5.35 -6.11 24.69
N VAL A 407 5.54 -6.95 25.71
CA VAL A 407 4.70 -8.15 25.91
C VAL A 407 4.10 -8.11 27.31
N THR A 408 2.77 -8.29 27.37
CA THR A 408 2.08 -8.45 28.64
C THR A 408 2.43 -9.80 29.23
N ARG A 409 3.11 -9.80 30.38
CA ARG A 409 3.47 -11.01 31.12
C ARG A 409 2.30 -11.51 31.94
N ASP A 410 2.41 -12.74 32.43
CA ASP A 410 1.44 -13.39 33.34
C ASP A 410 0.04 -13.68 32.73
N LEU A 411 -0.17 -13.35 31.45
CA LEU A 411 -1.38 -13.72 30.71
C LEU A 411 -1.27 -15.07 30.01
N VAL A 412 -0.08 -15.64 29.93
CA VAL A 412 0.20 -16.91 29.25
C VAL A 412 0.60 -17.93 30.29
N PRO A 413 -0.21 -18.96 30.52
CA PRO A 413 0.20 -20.05 31.40
C PRO A 413 1.43 -20.77 30.85
N PRO A 414 2.43 -21.09 31.70
CA PRO A 414 3.58 -21.88 31.25
C PRO A 414 3.13 -23.20 30.59
N GLY A 415 3.76 -23.56 29.48
CA GLY A 415 3.42 -24.77 28.76
C GLY A 415 2.17 -24.69 27.87
N SER A 416 1.53 -23.51 27.77
CA SER A 416 0.37 -23.32 26.87
C SER A 416 0.81 -23.20 25.40
N THR A 417 -0.18 -23.30 24.48
CA THR A 417 0.01 -22.99 23.06
C THR A 417 -0.38 -21.54 22.79
N LEU A 418 0.53 -20.78 22.15
CA LEU A 418 0.22 -19.44 21.64
C LEU A 418 -0.21 -19.53 20.18
N VAL A 419 -1.40 -19.01 19.86
CA VAL A 419 -1.87 -18.82 18.48
C VAL A 419 -1.71 -17.36 18.15
N MET A 420 -0.71 -17.05 17.29
CA MET A 420 -0.33 -15.68 16.94
C MET A 420 -0.70 -15.39 15.50
N LEU A 421 -1.77 -14.62 15.26
CA LEU A 421 -2.16 -14.23 13.92
C LEU A 421 -1.36 -13.03 13.43
N ASP A 422 -0.84 -13.13 12.20
CA ASP A 422 -0.18 -12.05 11.46
C ASP A 422 -0.93 -11.79 10.14
N ASP A 423 -0.83 -10.60 9.58
CA ASP A 423 -1.48 -10.26 8.30
C ASP A 423 -0.80 -10.98 7.13
N SER A 424 0.51 -11.08 7.13
CA SER A 424 1.30 -11.73 6.09
C SER A 424 2.73 -12.03 6.54
N ILE A 425 3.30 -13.13 6.05
CA ILE A 425 4.69 -13.50 6.32
C ILE A 425 5.48 -13.45 5.00
N VAL A 426 6.14 -12.31 4.75
CA VAL A 426 6.91 -12.08 3.52
C VAL A 426 8.36 -12.57 3.68
N ARG A 427 9.14 -11.89 4.50
CA ARG A 427 10.57 -12.18 4.73
C ARG A 427 10.81 -13.01 6.00
N GLY A 428 9.89 -12.90 6.94
CA GLY A 428 9.98 -13.54 8.24
C GLY A 428 11.01 -12.96 9.19
N THR A 429 11.75 -11.91 8.82
CA THR A 429 12.84 -11.32 9.62
C THR A 429 12.32 -10.80 10.96
N THR A 430 11.23 -10.03 10.95
CA THR A 430 10.62 -9.49 12.17
C THR A 430 10.14 -10.60 13.10
N LEU A 431 9.52 -11.65 12.55
CA LEU A 431 9.07 -12.78 13.35
C LEU A 431 10.26 -13.47 14.02
N ARG A 432 11.30 -13.80 13.25
CA ARG A 432 12.47 -14.53 13.73
C ARG A 432 13.29 -13.73 14.76
N GLU A 433 13.60 -12.48 14.43
CA GLU A 433 14.57 -11.69 15.21
C GLU A 433 13.94 -11.03 16.44
N SER A 434 12.60 -10.88 16.44
CA SER A 434 11.91 -10.13 17.48
C SER A 434 10.78 -10.91 18.13
N ILE A 435 9.74 -11.21 17.35
CA ILE A 435 8.48 -11.72 17.90
C ILE A 435 8.68 -13.08 18.57
N VAL A 436 9.34 -14.04 17.90
CA VAL A 436 9.61 -15.36 18.49
C VAL A 436 10.45 -15.23 19.76
N ALA A 437 11.52 -14.43 19.72
CA ALA A 437 12.41 -14.26 20.87
C ALA A 437 11.72 -13.62 22.09
N ILE A 438 10.77 -12.71 21.85
CA ILE A 438 9.98 -12.06 22.92
C ILE A 438 8.92 -13.02 23.47
N LEU A 439 8.19 -13.72 22.59
CA LEU A 439 7.15 -14.66 23.00
C LEU A 439 7.72 -15.91 23.70
N ASP A 440 8.92 -16.38 23.33
CA ASP A 440 9.60 -17.50 23.99
C ASP A 440 9.90 -17.22 25.47
N ARG A 441 10.01 -15.93 25.88
CA ARG A 441 10.17 -15.52 27.28
C ARG A 441 8.92 -15.75 28.14
N LEU A 442 7.76 -15.98 27.50
CA LEU A 442 6.52 -16.35 28.18
C LEU A 442 6.42 -17.86 28.45
N GLU A 443 7.47 -18.62 28.08
CA GLU A 443 7.61 -20.06 28.27
C GLU A 443 6.42 -20.90 27.73
N PRO A 444 5.93 -20.61 26.49
CA PRO A 444 4.93 -21.45 25.86
C PRO A 444 5.56 -22.80 25.46
N ALA A 445 4.80 -23.87 25.44
CA ALA A 445 5.24 -25.13 24.85
C ALA A 445 5.35 -25.01 23.30
N ARG A 446 4.43 -24.23 22.70
CA ARG A 446 4.31 -24.10 21.26
C ARG A 446 3.80 -22.69 20.88
N ILE A 447 4.33 -22.17 19.76
CA ILE A 447 3.80 -20.98 19.09
C ILE A 447 3.33 -21.40 17.70
N LEU A 448 2.04 -21.25 17.43
CA LEU A 448 1.43 -21.41 16.13
C LEU A 448 1.23 -20.03 15.50
N PHE A 449 2.10 -19.64 14.56
CA PHE A 449 1.87 -18.47 13.74
C PHE A 449 0.84 -18.78 12.67
N VAL A 450 -0.15 -17.89 12.54
CA VAL A 450 -1.24 -18.01 11.58
C VAL A 450 -1.21 -16.78 10.68
N SER A 451 -1.03 -16.97 9.37
CA SER A 451 -1.04 -15.87 8.41
C SER A 451 -2.41 -15.73 7.77
N SER A 452 -3.01 -14.53 7.79
CA SER A 452 -4.27 -14.27 7.09
C SER A 452 -4.10 -14.15 5.55
N ALA A 453 -2.86 -14.17 5.07
CA ALA A 453 -2.48 -14.29 3.66
C ALA A 453 -1.94 -15.68 3.35
N PRO A 454 -2.06 -16.16 2.10
CA PRO A 454 -1.33 -17.32 1.59
C PRO A 454 0.18 -17.14 1.64
N GLN A 455 0.94 -18.21 1.38
CA GLN A 455 2.39 -18.12 1.19
C GLN A 455 2.70 -17.15 0.06
N ILE A 456 3.58 -16.16 0.32
CA ILE A 456 4.05 -15.22 -0.69
C ILE A 456 5.19 -15.88 -1.44
N ARG A 457 4.92 -16.31 -2.67
CA ARG A 457 5.81 -17.14 -3.49
C ARG A 457 6.50 -16.39 -4.59
N TYR A 458 5.79 -15.44 -5.20
CA TYR A 458 6.27 -14.75 -6.40
C TYR A 458 6.41 -13.26 -6.15
N PRO A 459 7.39 -12.60 -6.81
CA PRO A 459 7.47 -11.15 -6.80
C PRO A 459 6.19 -10.54 -7.35
N ASP A 460 5.69 -9.52 -6.68
CA ASP A 460 4.69 -8.64 -7.24
C ASP A 460 5.42 -7.41 -7.80
N CYS A 461 5.54 -7.37 -9.12
CA CYS A 461 6.20 -6.26 -9.82
C CYS A 461 5.47 -4.92 -9.64
N TYR A 462 4.20 -4.96 -9.26
CA TYR A 462 3.36 -3.80 -9.01
C TYR A 462 3.30 -3.43 -7.53
N GLY A 463 3.76 -4.34 -6.66
CA GLY A 463 3.73 -4.22 -5.20
C GLY A 463 4.99 -3.63 -4.59
N ILE A 464 4.79 -2.96 -3.48
CA ILE A 464 5.86 -2.39 -2.68
C ILE A 464 6.54 -3.51 -1.90
N ASP A 465 7.88 -3.54 -1.90
CA ASP A 465 8.72 -4.43 -1.09
C ASP A 465 8.65 -5.93 -1.42
N MET A 466 7.94 -6.31 -2.49
CA MET A 466 7.76 -7.69 -2.94
C MET A 466 8.43 -7.96 -4.30
N SER A 467 9.48 -7.20 -4.66
CA SER A 467 10.16 -7.32 -5.95
C SER A 467 11.32 -8.32 -5.97
N GLN A 468 11.82 -8.76 -4.82
CA GLN A 468 13.03 -9.59 -4.73
C GLN A 468 12.72 -10.99 -4.21
N LEU A 469 12.62 -11.95 -5.14
CA LEU A 469 12.31 -13.35 -4.88
C LEU A 469 13.19 -13.98 -3.77
N GLY A 470 14.50 -13.75 -3.82
CA GLY A 470 15.46 -14.32 -2.86
C GLY A 470 15.26 -13.85 -1.41
N ARG A 471 14.47 -12.82 -1.18
CA ARG A 471 14.13 -12.35 0.17
C ARG A 471 12.89 -13.01 0.77
N PHE A 472 12.09 -13.69 -0.02
CA PHE A 472 10.89 -14.37 0.47
C PHE A 472 11.26 -15.60 1.29
N VAL A 473 10.65 -15.71 2.47
CA VAL A 473 10.88 -16.85 3.34
C VAL A 473 10.41 -18.16 2.68
N ALA A 474 9.31 -18.11 1.90
CA ALA A 474 8.80 -19.25 1.15
C ALA A 474 9.81 -19.73 0.09
N PHE A 475 10.44 -18.81 -0.65
CA PHE A 475 11.48 -19.16 -1.62
C PHE A 475 12.70 -19.78 -0.95
N ARG A 476 13.18 -19.17 0.12
CA ARG A 476 14.32 -19.70 0.89
C ARG A 476 14.03 -21.08 1.48
N ALA A 477 12.78 -21.31 1.90
CA ALA A 477 12.34 -22.61 2.38
C ALA A 477 12.35 -23.66 1.26
N ALA A 478 11.81 -23.34 0.09
CA ALA A 478 11.80 -24.23 -1.07
C ALA A 478 13.22 -24.55 -1.56
N VAL A 479 14.11 -23.56 -1.65
CA VAL A 479 15.53 -23.78 -2.00
C VAL A 479 16.23 -24.67 -0.99
N SER A 480 16.02 -24.44 0.31
CA SER A 480 16.61 -25.30 1.37
C SER A 480 16.10 -26.74 1.29
N LEU A 481 14.83 -26.95 0.90
CA LEU A 481 14.28 -28.30 0.70
C LEU A 481 14.86 -28.97 -0.55
N LEU A 482 15.06 -28.23 -1.65
CA LEU A 482 15.72 -28.78 -2.84
C LEU A 482 17.14 -29.27 -2.53
N ASP A 483 17.90 -28.48 -1.79
CA ASP A 483 19.28 -28.86 -1.39
C ASP A 483 19.28 -30.12 -0.52
N GLU A 484 18.43 -30.18 0.50
CA GLU A 484 18.28 -31.34 1.39
C GLU A 484 17.88 -32.62 0.66
N HIS A 485 17.06 -32.49 -0.41
CA HIS A 485 16.58 -33.63 -1.18
C HIS A 485 17.46 -33.96 -2.41
N GLY A 486 18.60 -33.28 -2.58
CA GLY A 486 19.50 -33.48 -3.73
C GLY A 486 18.89 -33.10 -5.07
N LYS A 487 17.98 -32.10 -5.09
CA LYS A 487 17.27 -31.60 -6.30
C LYS A 487 17.75 -30.20 -6.70
N SER A 488 18.94 -29.77 -6.30
CA SER A 488 19.47 -28.43 -6.56
C SER A 488 19.61 -28.11 -8.05
N ASP A 489 19.76 -29.13 -8.91
CA ASP A 489 19.81 -28.99 -10.38
C ASP A 489 18.55 -28.30 -10.94
N LEU A 490 17.40 -28.42 -10.24
CA LEU A 490 16.16 -27.76 -10.63
C LEU A 490 16.29 -26.22 -10.60
N LEU A 491 17.13 -25.67 -9.74
CA LEU A 491 17.37 -24.22 -9.68
C LEU A 491 18.07 -23.73 -10.94
N GLU A 492 19.09 -24.48 -11.41
CA GLU A 492 19.81 -24.17 -12.64
C GLU A 492 18.90 -24.32 -13.88
N GLU A 493 18.09 -25.38 -13.92
CA GLU A 493 17.09 -25.58 -15.00
C GLU A 493 16.12 -24.38 -15.08
N VAL A 494 15.59 -23.95 -13.93
CA VAL A 494 14.64 -22.82 -13.89
C VAL A 494 15.33 -21.50 -14.25
N GLU A 495 16.57 -21.28 -13.83
CA GLU A 495 17.34 -20.07 -14.17
C GLU A 495 17.59 -20.01 -15.69
N VAL A 496 18.01 -21.12 -16.31
CA VAL A 496 18.22 -21.22 -17.76
C VAL A 496 16.92 -20.93 -18.50
N ALA A 497 15.80 -21.57 -18.11
CA ALA A 497 14.50 -21.35 -18.73
C ALA A 497 14.02 -19.88 -18.64
N CYS A 498 14.25 -19.21 -17.50
CA CYS A 498 13.95 -17.79 -17.35
C CYS A 498 14.80 -16.91 -18.28
N ARG A 499 16.10 -17.20 -18.40
CA ARG A 499 17.02 -16.46 -19.28
C ARG A 499 16.68 -16.66 -20.76
N GLU A 500 16.36 -17.87 -21.17
CA GLU A 500 15.95 -18.18 -22.55
C GLU A 500 14.66 -17.46 -22.91
N GLN A 501 13.70 -17.43 -22.00
CA GLN A 501 12.44 -16.71 -22.23
C GLN A 501 12.66 -15.20 -22.38
N LEU A 502 13.46 -14.58 -21.51
CA LEU A 502 13.79 -13.16 -21.62
C LEU A 502 14.45 -12.80 -22.96
N ALA A 503 15.24 -13.73 -23.52
CA ALA A 503 15.91 -13.54 -24.81
C ALA A 503 14.97 -13.76 -26.01
N SER A 504 13.92 -14.58 -25.88
CA SER A 504 13.05 -14.98 -26.99
C SER A 504 11.76 -14.19 -27.10
N ASP A 505 10.97 -14.11 -26.02
CA ASP A 505 9.69 -13.39 -26.00
C ASP A 505 9.37 -12.84 -24.59
N PRO A 506 9.61 -11.54 -24.38
CA PRO A 506 9.27 -10.90 -23.12
C PRO A 506 7.76 -10.64 -22.93
N HIS A 507 6.92 -10.81 -23.98
CA HIS A 507 5.50 -10.46 -23.94
C HIS A 507 4.57 -11.60 -23.55
N ALA A 508 5.06 -12.85 -23.53
CA ALA A 508 4.31 -14.02 -23.10
C ALA A 508 5.01 -14.76 -21.93
N PRO A 509 5.07 -14.15 -20.74
CA PRO A 509 5.84 -14.68 -19.62
C PRO A 509 5.24 -15.99 -19.10
N VAL A 510 6.08 -17.00 -18.93
CA VAL A 510 5.76 -18.26 -18.26
C VAL A 510 6.39 -18.23 -16.86
N ASN A 511 5.65 -18.62 -15.85
CA ASN A 511 6.17 -18.71 -14.49
C ASN A 511 6.99 -19.97 -14.30
N HIS A 512 8.26 -19.97 -14.73
CA HIS A 512 9.16 -21.10 -14.56
C HIS A 512 9.49 -21.37 -13.08
N VAL A 513 9.45 -20.35 -12.21
CA VAL A 513 9.72 -20.48 -10.77
C VAL A 513 8.68 -21.36 -10.06
N SER A 514 7.48 -21.51 -10.64
CA SER A 514 6.45 -22.41 -10.11
C SER A 514 6.91 -23.86 -9.96
N LYS A 515 7.85 -24.34 -10.79
CA LYS A 515 8.45 -25.66 -10.68
C LYS A 515 9.18 -25.88 -9.34
N ILE A 516 9.81 -24.84 -8.80
CA ILE A 516 10.53 -24.90 -7.52
C ILE A 516 9.56 -25.21 -6.39
N TYR A 517 8.43 -24.53 -6.34
CA TYR A 517 7.40 -24.77 -5.32
C TYR A 517 6.63 -26.06 -5.57
N GLY A 518 6.36 -26.37 -6.84
CA GLY A 518 5.67 -27.61 -7.23
C GLY A 518 6.42 -28.90 -6.91
N ALA A 519 7.70 -28.81 -6.50
CA ALA A 519 8.49 -29.96 -6.05
C ALA A 519 8.09 -30.47 -4.65
N PHE A 520 7.29 -29.71 -3.88
CA PHE A 520 6.89 -30.01 -2.49
C PHE A 520 5.45 -29.57 -2.23
N ASP A 521 4.80 -30.26 -1.30
CA ASP A 521 3.49 -29.83 -0.79
C ASP A 521 3.60 -28.56 0.04
N ASP A 522 2.56 -27.74 0.05
CA ASP A 522 2.48 -26.47 0.79
C ASP A 522 2.73 -26.65 2.29
N ALA A 523 2.29 -27.78 2.86
CA ALA A 523 2.51 -28.12 4.25
C ALA A 523 4.00 -28.35 4.56
N ILE A 524 4.75 -28.98 3.64
CA ILE A 524 6.20 -29.22 3.78
C ILE A 524 6.95 -27.88 3.72
N ILE A 525 6.57 -27.02 2.78
CA ILE A 525 7.16 -25.67 2.69
C ILE A 525 6.86 -24.87 3.97
N SER A 526 5.60 -24.92 4.48
CA SER A 526 5.22 -24.24 5.74
C SER A 526 6.03 -24.75 6.93
N GLN A 527 6.28 -26.05 7.01
CA GLN A 527 7.12 -26.65 8.05
C GLN A 527 8.58 -26.18 7.97
N ARG A 528 9.13 -26.07 6.75
CA ARG A 528 10.46 -25.52 6.54
C ARG A 528 10.52 -24.04 6.88
N ILE A 529 9.49 -23.25 6.54
CA ILE A 529 9.38 -21.86 6.95
C ILE A 529 9.40 -21.76 8.48
N ALA A 530 8.63 -22.58 9.20
CA ALA A 530 8.65 -22.61 10.66
C ALA A 530 10.07 -22.86 11.21
N THR A 531 10.81 -23.78 10.61
CA THR A 531 12.22 -24.03 10.97
C THR A 531 13.10 -22.79 10.74
N LEU A 532 12.94 -22.10 9.61
CA LEU A 532 13.71 -20.88 9.30
C LEU A 532 13.36 -19.70 10.21
N LEU A 533 12.12 -19.64 10.69
CA LEU A 533 11.66 -18.61 11.63
C LEU A 533 12.07 -18.88 13.08
N THR A 534 12.46 -20.10 13.41
CA THR A 534 12.86 -20.48 14.76
C THR A 534 14.31 -20.05 15.04
N PRO A 535 14.54 -19.11 15.98
CA PRO A 535 15.89 -18.78 16.42
C PRO A 535 16.58 -20.00 17.07
N PRO A 536 17.91 -20.16 16.96
CA PRO A 536 18.62 -21.26 17.62
C PRO A 536 18.48 -21.29 19.15
N THR A 537 18.11 -20.15 19.74
CA THR A 537 17.93 -19.96 21.19
C THR A 537 16.50 -20.23 21.66
N ALA A 538 15.54 -20.40 20.76
CA ALA A 538 14.15 -20.63 21.12
C ALA A 538 13.98 -22.01 21.79
N LYS A 539 13.22 -22.04 22.86
CA LYS A 539 12.88 -23.26 23.63
C LYS A 539 11.55 -23.85 23.18
N CYS A 540 10.63 -23.00 22.72
CA CYS A 540 9.33 -23.43 22.27
C CYS A 540 9.35 -24.02 20.86
N LYS A 541 8.38 -24.87 20.54
CA LYS A 541 8.14 -25.35 19.18
C LYS A 541 7.46 -24.24 18.36
N VAL A 542 7.98 -23.92 17.19
CA VAL A 542 7.35 -22.96 16.26
C VAL A 542 6.68 -23.73 15.12
N GLU A 543 5.44 -23.38 14.83
CA GLU A 543 4.67 -23.86 13.68
C GLU A 543 4.10 -22.68 12.90
N VAL A 544 3.81 -22.87 11.61
CA VAL A 544 3.21 -21.86 10.74
C VAL A 544 2.05 -22.45 9.97
N LEU A 545 0.93 -21.73 9.94
CA LEU A 545 -0.25 -22.00 9.16
C LEU A 545 -0.55 -20.80 8.26
N TYR A 546 -0.87 -21.06 7.00
CA TYR A 546 -1.23 -20.02 6.04
C TYR A 546 -2.69 -20.13 5.62
N GLN A 547 -3.27 -18.99 5.27
CA GLN A 547 -4.55 -18.94 4.57
C GLN A 547 -4.45 -19.70 3.25
N SER A 548 -5.54 -20.32 2.82
CA SER A 548 -5.63 -20.93 1.50
C SER A 548 -5.84 -19.86 0.42
N VAL A 549 -5.31 -20.10 -0.79
CA VAL A 549 -5.58 -19.24 -1.95
C VAL A 549 -7.07 -19.21 -2.27
N ALA A 550 -7.76 -20.35 -2.13
CA ALA A 550 -9.19 -20.44 -2.39
C ALA A 550 -10.02 -19.56 -1.43
N ASP A 551 -9.68 -19.54 -0.14
CA ASP A 551 -10.36 -18.70 0.83
C ASP A 551 -10.07 -17.22 0.64
N LEU A 552 -8.82 -16.86 0.26
CA LEU A 552 -8.48 -15.50 -0.10
C LEU A 552 -9.33 -15.00 -1.28
N GLN A 553 -9.42 -15.79 -2.34
CA GLN A 553 -10.18 -15.45 -3.54
C GLN A 553 -11.70 -15.42 -3.27
N ALA A 554 -12.20 -16.30 -2.41
CA ALA A 554 -13.61 -16.30 -2.01
C ALA A 554 -13.97 -15.06 -1.18
N THR A 555 -13.06 -14.57 -0.35
CA THR A 555 -13.25 -13.34 0.44
C THR A 555 -13.17 -12.08 -0.40
N MET A 556 -12.30 -12.05 -1.42
CA MET A 556 -12.03 -10.89 -2.28
C MET A 556 -12.10 -11.26 -3.76
N PRO A 557 -13.30 -11.61 -4.29
CA PRO A 557 -13.43 -12.15 -5.65
C PRO A 557 -13.05 -11.14 -6.74
N GLU A 558 -13.14 -9.84 -6.47
CA GLU A 558 -12.76 -8.78 -7.41
C GLU A 558 -11.27 -8.39 -7.35
N HIS A 559 -10.53 -8.98 -6.40
CA HIS A 559 -9.12 -8.70 -6.20
C HIS A 559 -8.31 -9.96 -6.50
N THR A 560 -7.36 -9.82 -7.38
CA THR A 560 -6.47 -10.90 -7.77
C THR A 560 -5.05 -10.58 -7.32
N GLY A 561 -4.22 -11.59 -7.23
CA GLY A 561 -2.81 -11.45 -6.95
C GLY A 561 -2.02 -12.43 -7.80
N THR A 562 -0.81 -12.09 -8.11
CA THR A 562 0.13 -12.96 -8.83
C THR A 562 1.27 -13.44 -7.92
N TRP A 563 1.21 -13.07 -6.66
CA TRP A 563 2.26 -13.28 -5.68
C TRP A 563 2.14 -14.59 -4.86
N TYR A 564 1.04 -15.31 -4.96
CA TYR A 564 0.77 -16.58 -4.27
C TYR A 564 0.79 -17.81 -5.18
#